data_95d799931244b8e4dbe74e618924ada8
#
_entry.id   95d799931244b8e4dbe74e618924ada8
#
_cell.length_a   1.000
_cell.length_b   1.000
_cell.length_c   1.000
_cell.angle_alpha   90.00
_cell.angle_beta   90.00
_cell.angle_gamma   90.00
#
_symmetry.space_group_name_H-M   'P 1'
#
loop_
_entity.id
_entity.type
_entity.pdbx_description
1 polymer ?
#
loop_
_entity_poly.entity_id
_entity_poly.type
_entity_poly.pdbx_seq_one_letter_code
_entity_poly.pdbx_strand_id
1 'polypeptide(L)'
;MKSVRVSLFILSAVFSVSVSAGDNIAIGFSPGGSAQRLILNLIAGAGQTLDVAAYEFTSRPVAQALISQSQRGVAVRLFADEKVSHDRYSLVSLLACSGVPVRTDDRYNIMHNKFIVADGMNTETGSFNYTSSAEKRNAENALAVFDNKAVAAEYNAEFERLWSESAPVMCQDK
;
A
#
# COMPACT_ATOMS: atom_id res chain seq x y z
N MET A 1 25.42 -23.50 -69.45
CA MET A 1 24.76 -22.54 -68.53
C MET A 1 24.89 -23.10 -67.11
N LYS A 2 25.74 -22.47 -66.23
CA LYS A 2 25.94 -22.88 -64.85
C LYS A 2 25.03 -22.04 -64.02
N SER A 3 24.09 -22.71 -63.28
CA SER A 3 23.18 -22.08 -62.31
C SER A 3 23.93 -21.79 -61.02
N VAL A 4 24.01 -20.54 -60.62
CA VAL A 4 24.53 -20.11 -59.31
C VAL A 4 23.37 -20.11 -58.31
N ARG A 5 23.44 -20.99 -57.32
CA ARG A 5 22.49 -20.97 -56.20
C ARG A 5 23.03 -20.00 -55.13
N VAL A 6 22.33 -18.90 -54.93
CA VAL A 6 22.59 -17.95 -53.85
C VAL A 6 21.81 -18.46 -52.62
N SER A 7 22.53 -18.91 -51.60
CA SER A 7 21.94 -19.27 -50.28
C SER A 7 21.85 -18.02 -49.44
N LEU A 8 20.62 -17.61 -49.13
CA LEU A 8 20.34 -16.48 -48.23
C LEU A 8 20.40 -16.99 -46.77
N PHE A 9 21.46 -16.64 -46.06
CA PHE A 9 21.53 -16.87 -44.62
C PHE A 9 20.73 -15.76 -43.88
N ILE A 10 19.59 -16.14 -43.29
CA ILE A 10 18.84 -15.25 -42.38
C ILE A 10 19.50 -15.36 -41.00
N LEU A 11 20.24 -14.33 -40.63
CA LEU A 11 20.80 -14.19 -39.28
C LEU A 11 19.70 -13.72 -38.33
N SER A 12 19.08 -14.64 -37.60
CA SER A 12 18.13 -14.31 -36.52
C SER A 12 18.89 -13.73 -35.35
N ALA A 13 18.82 -12.40 -35.18
CA ALA A 13 19.30 -11.75 -33.98
C ALA A 13 18.37 -12.11 -32.80
N VAL A 14 18.83 -12.96 -31.89
CA VAL A 14 18.18 -13.21 -30.61
C VAL A 14 18.48 -12.02 -29.72
N PHE A 15 17.50 -11.13 -29.57
CA PHE A 15 17.55 -10.09 -28.54
C PHE A 15 17.34 -10.75 -27.19
N SER A 16 18.40 -10.97 -26.44
CA SER A 16 18.35 -11.32 -25.04
C SER A 16 17.87 -10.09 -24.27
N VAL A 17 16.59 -10.07 -23.87
CA VAL A 17 16.08 -9.10 -22.89
C VAL A 17 16.69 -9.50 -21.55
N SER A 18 17.73 -8.81 -21.13
CA SER A 18 18.22 -8.89 -19.76
C SER A 18 17.19 -8.23 -18.87
N VAL A 19 16.33 -9.02 -18.22
CA VAL A 19 15.54 -8.55 -17.08
C VAL A 19 16.54 -8.35 -15.95
N SER A 20 16.93 -7.11 -15.70
CA SER A 20 17.60 -6.74 -14.46
C SER A 20 16.59 -7.00 -13.35
N ALA A 21 16.88 -7.99 -12.48
CA ALA A 21 16.21 -8.07 -11.20
C ALA A 21 16.64 -6.84 -10.40
N GLY A 22 15.91 -5.71 -10.58
CA GLY A 22 16.02 -4.54 -9.74
C GLY A 22 15.69 -4.96 -8.31
N ASP A 23 16.32 -4.30 -7.34
CA ASP A 23 16.03 -4.52 -5.93
C ASP A 23 14.53 -4.30 -5.69
N ASN A 24 13.79 -5.39 -5.49
CA ASN A 24 12.34 -5.34 -5.24
C ASN A 24 12.02 -4.85 -3.82
N ILE A 25 12.97 -4.20 -3.16
CA ILE A 25 12.86 -3.67 -1.81
C ILE A 25 13.26 -2.20 -1.81
N ALA A 26 12.42 -1.36 -1.22
CA ALA A 26 12.73 0.03 -0.96
C ALA A 26 12.55 0.35 0.53
N ILE A 27 13.40 1.24 1.04
CA ILE A 27 13.40 1.63 2.45
C ILE A 27 13.32 3.15 2.55
N GLY A 28 12.51 3.62 3.47
CA GLY A 28 12.37 5.03 3.80
C GLY A 28 12.47 5.27 5.29
N PHE A 29 12.90 6.48 5.66
CA PHE A 29 13.00 6.91 7.04
C PHE A 29 12.38 8.29 7.25
N SER A 30 12.02 8.59 8.49
CA SER A 30 11.66 9.93 8.95
C SER A 30 12.48 10.35 10.18
N PRO A 31 12.64 11.66 10.44
CA PRO A 31 12.21 12.77 9.59
C PRO A 31 13.07 12.87 8.32
N GLY A 32 12.55 13.48 7.28
CA GLY A 32 13.29 13.64 6.01
C GLY A 32 12.47 13.25 4.79
N GLY A 33 11.28 12.73 5.00
CA GLY A 33 10.26 12.54 3.97
C GLY A 33 10.42 11.30 3.11
N SER A 34 11.46 10.48 3.27
CA SER A 34 11.62 9.28 2.43
C SER A 34 10.61 8.18 2.77
N ALA A 35 10.24 8.01 4.06
CA ALA A 35 9.20 7.06 4.46
C ALA A 35 7.83 7.44 3.86
N GLN A 36 7.38 8.67 4.03
CA GLN A 36 6.10 9.11 3.48
C GLN A 36 6.08 9.06 1.94
N ARG A 37 7.18 9.45 1.27
CA ARG A 37 7.26 9.34 -0.20
C ARG A 37 7.14 7.89 -0.67
N LEU A 38 7.78 6.94 0.02
CA LEU A 38 7.69 5.52 -0.28
C LEU A 38 6.24 5.04 -0.20
N ILE A 39 5.55 5.35 0.90
CA ILE A 39 4.15 5.01 1.13
C ILE A 39 3.25 5.63 0.04
N LEU A 40 3.40 6.92 -0.24
CA LEU A 40 2.59 7.60 -1.25
C LEU A 40 2.83 7.05 -2.66
N ASN A 41 4.08 6.70 -3.00
CA ASN A 41 4.41 6.08 -4.29
C ASN A 41 3.78 4.69 -4.44
N LEU A 42 3.81 3.87 -3.37
CA LEU A 42 3.17 2.56 -3.38
C LEU A 42 1.65 2.70 -3.56
N ILE A 43 1.00 3.62 -2.83
CA ILE A 43 -0.44 3.90 -2.99
C ILE A 43 -0.74 4.37 -4.42
N ALA A 44 0.05 5.30 -4.95
CA ALA A 44 -0.17 5.86 -6.30
C ALA A 44 0.01 4.82 -7.42
N GLY A 45 0.85 3.80 -7.19
CA GLY A 45 1.11 2.71 -8.13
C GLY A 45 0.05 1.63 -8.16
N ALA A 46 -0.88 1.59 -7.20
CA ALA A 46 -1.93 0.59 -7.15
C ALA A 46 -2.93 0.75 -8.30
N GLY A 47 -3.25 -0.36 -8.96
CA GLY A 47 -4.17 -0.42 -10.09
C GLY A 47 -5.49 -1.11 -9.81
N GLN A 48 -5.56 -1.97 -8.80
CA GLN A 48 -6.73 -2.80 -8.51
C GLN A 48 -7.20 -2.74 -7.05
N THR A 49 -6.29 -2.97 -6.10
CA THR A 49 -6.63 -3.09 -4.67
C THR A 49 -5.64 -2.36 -3.77
N LEU A 50 -6.14 -1.85 -2.64
CA LEU A 50 -5.35 -1.30 -1.54
C LEU A 50 -5.98 -1.72 -0.22
N ASP A 51 -5.31 -2.61 0.51
CA ASP A 51 -5.68 -3.03 1.85
C ASP A 51 -4.74 -2.39 2.86
N VAL A 52 -5.27 -1.57 3.74
CA VAL A 52 -4.51 -0.72 4.67
C VAL A 52 -4.86 -1.08 6.10
N ALA A 53 -3.88 -1.50 6.89
CA ALA A 53 -3.98 -1.62 8.34
C ALA A 53 -3.25 -0.46 9.01
N ALA A 54 -3.92 0.26 9.92
CA ALA A 54 -3.39 1.47 10.53
C ALA A 54 -3.73 1.55 12.02
N TYR A 55 -2.71 1.73 12.87
CA TYR A 55 -2.94 2.09 14.26
C TYR A 55 -3.48 3.52 14.34
N GLU A 56 -2.65 4.54 14.17
CA GLU A 56 -3.07 5.94 14.09
C GLU A 56 -3.17 6.41 12.64
N PHE A 57 -4.25 7.08 12.30
CA PHE A 57 -4.49 7.55 10.94
C PHE A 57 -4.89 9.03 10.92
N THR A 58 -3.90 9.91 10.86
CA THR A 58 -4.07 11.39 10.89
C THR A 58 -3.35 12.10 9.75
N SER A 59 -2.68 11.37 8.84
CA SER A 59 -1.94 11.92 7.70
C SER A 59 -2.90 12.33 6.58
N ARG A 60 -3.09 13.65 6.38
CA ARG A 60 -3.89 14.16 5.26
C ARG A 60 -3.36 13.72 3.88
N PRO A 61 -2.03 13.75 3.61
CA PRO A 61 -1.52 13.28 2.33
C PRO A 61 -1.87 11.81 2.05
N VAL A 62 -1.74 10.93 3.05
CA VAL A 62 -2.09 9.50 2.89
C VAL A 62 -3.61 9.34 2.69
N ALA A 63 -4.43 10.03 3.49
CA ALA A 63 -5.89 9.99 3.34
C ALA A 63 -6.34 10.42 1.94
N GLN A 64 -5.80 11.54 1.44
CA GLN A 64 -6.13 12.05 0.11
C GLN A 64 -5.68 11.09 -1.00
N ALA A 65 -4.51 10.45 -0.86
CA ALA A 65 -4.04 9.47 -1.81
C ALA A 65 -4.98 8.25 -1.89
N LEU A 66 -5.41 7.71 -0.75
CA LEU A 66 -6.37 6.60 -0.69
C LEU A 66 -7.74 6.97 -1.27
N ILE A 67 -8.28 8.14 -0.92
CA ILE A 67 -9.54 8.65 -1.49
C ILE A 67 -9.42 8.82 -3.02
N SER A 68 -8.33 9.40 -3.49
CA SER A 68 -8.08 9.58 -4.92
C SER A 68 -8.02 8.24 -5.67
N GLN A 69 -7.38 7.22 -5.10
CA GLN A 69 -7.35 5.88 -5.70
C GLN A 69 -8.73 5.23 -5.72
N SER A 70 -9.49 5.35 -4.64
CA SER A 70 -10.89 4.86 -4.59
C SER A 70 -11.76 5.52 -5.68
N GLN A 71 -11.63 6.85 -5.87
CA GLN A 71 -12.35 7.59 -6.92
C GLN A 71 -11.93 7.18 -8.34
N ARG A 72 -10.73 6.64 -8.52
CA ARG A 72 -10.23 6.08 -9.78
C ARG A 72 -10.66 4.63 -10.02
N GLY A 73 -11.41 4.04 -9.10
CA GLY A 73 -11.92 2.66 -9.21
C GLY A 73 -11.04 1.60 -8.56
N VAL A 74 -9.97 1.97 -7.85
CA VAL A 74 -9.18 1.02 -7.03
C VAL A 74 -10.03 0.62 -5.82
N ALA A 75 -10.12 -0.67 -5.54
CA ALA A 75 -10.83 -1.19 -4.35
C ALA A 75 -9.97 -0.92 -3.10
N VAL A 76 -10.26 0.18 -2.39
CA VAL A 76 -9.54 0.59 -1.18
C VAL A 76 -10.30 0.15 0.05
N ARG A 77 -9.62 -0.46 1.03
CA ARG A 77 -10.16 -0.80 2.35
C ARG A 77 -9.21 -0.30 3.46
N LEU A 78 -9.76 0.23 4.54
CA LEU A 78 -9.00 0.63 5.73
C LEU A 78 -9.48 -0.15 6.95
N PHE A 79 -8.57 -0.83 7.62
CA PHE A 79 -8.77 -1.37 8.96
C PHE A 79 -7.96 -0.55 9.97
N ALA A 80 -8.61 -0.03 11.03
CA ALA A 80 -7.99 0.86 12.00
C ALA A 80 -8.30 0.46 13.44
N ASP A 81 -7.46 0.89 14.38
CA ASP A 81 -7.70 0.73 15.81
C ASP A 81 -8.93 1.54 16.25
N GLU A 82 -9.84 0.93 17.00
CA GLU A 82 -11.10 1.56 17.41
C GLU A 82 -10.85 2.78 18.30
N LYS A 83 -9.99 2.65 19.34
CA LYS A 83 -9.81 3.68 20.37
C LYS A 83 -9.27 4.98 19.78
N VAL A 84 -8.17 4.88 19.02
CA VAL A 84 -7.55 6.09 18.43
C VAL A 84 -8.29 6.59 17.20
N SER A 85 -9.20 5.80 16.62
CA SER A 85 -10.08 6.26 15.53
C SER A 85 -11.08 7.33 15.98
N HIS A 86 -11.37 7.43 17.27
CA HIS A 86 -12.23 8.47 17.87
C HIS A 86 -11.49 9.76 18.22
N ASP A 87 -10.17 9.80 18.10
CA ASP A 87 -9.41 11.03 18.34
C ASP A 87 -9.84 12.15 17.42
N ARG A 88 -9.86 13.37 17.92
CA ARG A 88 -10.31 14.57 17.18
C ARG A 88 -9.56 14.82 15.88
N TYR A 89 -8.34 14.30 15.76
CA TYR A 89 -7.48 14.45 14.56
C TYR A 89 -7.56 13.25 13.63
N SER A 90 -8.25 12.19 14.03
CA SER A 90 -8.42 10.99 13.19
C SER A 90 -9.13 11.33 11.88
N LEU A 91 -8.62 10.76 10.79
CA LEU A 91 -9.18 10.87 9.45
C LEU A 91 -9.96 9.60 9.03
N VAL A 92 -10.18 8.67 9.96
CA VAL A 92 -10.92 7.42 9.72
C VAL A 92 -12.34 7.72 9.23
N SER A 93 -13.07 8.63 9.93
CA SER A 93 -14.41 9.05 9.49
C SER A 93 -14.41 9.78 8.14
N LEU A 94 -13.36 10.55 7.83
CA LEU A 94 -13.21 11.20 6.53
C LEU A 94 -13.16 10.16 5.40
N LEU A 95 -12.42 9.06 5.57
CA LEU A 95 -12.38 8.00 4.57
C LEU A 95 -13.74 7.33 4.42
N ALA A 96 -14.40 6.97 5.53
CA ALA A 96 -15.74 6.38 5.49
C ALA A 96 -16.75 7.29 4.77
N CYS A 97 -16.75 8.59 5.06
CA CYS A 97 -17.61 9.57 4.40
C CYS A 97 -17.22 9.83 2.94
N SER A 98 -16.03 9.48 2.53
CA SER A 98 -15.58 9.53 1.13
C SER A 98 -15.90 8.27 0.34
N GLY A 99 -16.63 7.31 0.94
CA GLY A 99 -17.03 6.06 0.29
C GLY A 99 -16.00 4.94 0.34
N VAL A 100 -14.90 5.12 1.07
CA VAL A 100 -13.94 4.04 1.32
C VAL A 100 -14.50 3.12 2.41
N PRO A 101 -14.62 1.79 2.19
CA PRO A 101 -14.93 0.84 3.25
C PRO A 101 -13.90 0.92 4.38
N VAL A 102 -14.38 1.21 5.58
CA VAL A 102 -13.57 1.30 6.80
C VAL A 102 -14.14 0.40 7.87
N ARG A 103 -13.29 -0.29 8.58
CA ARG A 103 -13.66 -1.12 9.75
C ARG A 103 -12.70 -0.86 10.91
N THR A 104 -13.19 -1.07 12.14
CA THR A 104 -12.42 -0.94 13.37
C THR A 104 -12.68 -2.12 14.30
N ASP A 105 -11.77 -2.36 15.25
CA ASP A 105 -11.88 -3.45 16.21
C ASP A 105 -11.33 -3.02 17.58
N ASP A 106 -12.03 -3.38 18.64
CA ASP A 106 -11.68 -3.15 20.06
C ASP A 106 -11.25 -4.42 20.81
N ARG A 107 -11.12 -5.57 20.11
CA ARG A 107 -10.73 -6.87 20.73
C ARG A 107 -9.30 -6.87 21.24
N TYR A 108 -8.44 -6.10 20.60
CA TYR A 108 -7.04 -5.95 21.01
C TYR A 108 -6.91 -4.79 22.00
N ASN A 109 -5.93 -4.88 22.91
CA ASN A 109 -5.56 -3.71 23.69
C ASN A 109 -5.23 -2.51 22.80
N ILE A 110 -4.49 -2.77 21.72
CA ILE A 110 -4.24 -1.88 20.58
C ILE A 110 -4.08 -2.72 19.31
N MET A 111 -4.67 -2.30 18.22
CA MET A 111 -4.39 -2.82 16.89
C MET A 111 -3.19 -2.05 16.33
N HIS A 112 -1.97 -2.53 16.58
CA HIS A 112 -0.75 -1.76 16.36
C HIS A 112 -0.08 -2.02 15.01
N ASN A 113 -0.71 -2.72 14.09
CA ASN A 113 -0.20 -2.96 12.75
C ASN A 113 -0.17 -1.67 11.91
N LYS A 114 0.85 -1.54 11.07
CA LYS A 114 0.98 -0.54 10.02
C LYS A 114 1.49 -1.27 8.80
N PHE A 115 0.61 -1.51 7.84
CA PHE A 115 0.99 -2.09 6.57
C PHE A 115 -0.02 -1.75 5.48
N ILE A 116 0.43 -1.81 4.25
CA ILE A 116 -0.38 -1.68 3.04
C ILE A 116 -0.07 -2.85 2.14
N VAL A 117 -1.11 -3.50 1.60
CA VAL A 117 -0.96 -4.43 0.49
C VAL A 117 -1.61 -3.82 -0.74
N ALA A 118 -0.84 -3.70 -1.82
CA ALA A 118 -1.31 -3.19 -3.10
C ALA A 118 -1.29 -4.29 -4.16
N ASP A 119 -2.44 -4.48 -4.82
CA ASP A 119 -2.63 -5.40 -5.95
C ASP A 119 -2.26 -6.87 -5.67
N GLY A 120 -2.22 -7.27 -4.37
CA GLY A 120 -1.81 -8.60 -3.97
C GLY A 120 -0.37 -8.97 -4.33
N MET A 121 0.49 -7.99 -4.55
CA MET A 121 1.89 -8.21 -4.95
C MET A 121 2.91 -7.25 -4.34
N ASN A 122 2.48 -6.07 -3.89
CA ASN A 122 3.36 -5.09 -3.28
C ASN A 122 2.93 -4.88 -1.82
N THR A 123 3.90 -4.88 -0.91
CA THR A 123 3.63 -4.76 0.54
C THR A 123 4.49 -3.65 1.13
N GLU A 124 3.89 -2.76 1.90
CA GLU A 124 4.60 -1.80 2.74
C GLU A 124 4.34 -2.13 4.21
N THR A 125 5.38 -2.00 5.05
CA THR A 125 5.29 -2.15 6.50
C THR A 125 6.42 -1.40 7.19
N GLY A 126 6.26 -1.14 8.48
CA GLY A 126 7.29 -0.48 9.28
C GLY A 126 6.80 0.01 10.63
N SER A 127 7.58 0.90 11.24
CA SER A 127 7.18 1.60 12.46
C SER A 127 6.32 2.83 12.18
N PHE A 128 6.27 3.28 10.92
CA PHE A 128 5.64 4.55 10.51
C PHE A 128 4.11 4.50 10.69
N ASN A 129 3.59 5.16 11.72
CA ASN A 129 2.16 5.46 11.78
C ASN A 129 1.80 6.44 10.66
N TYR A 130 0.63 6.30 10.08
CA TYR A 130 0.18 7.23 9.02
C TYR A 130 -0.26 8.57 9.62
N THR A 131 0.71 9.28 10.22
CA THR A 131 0.50 10.53 10.97
C THR A 131 1.49 11.63 10.58
N SER A 132 1.12 12.88 10.83
CA SER A 132 2.04 14.03 10.67
C SER A 132 3.21 13.98 11.65
N SER A 133 3.03 13.37 12.83
CA SER A 133 4.10 13.19 13.81
C SER A 133 5.14 12.20 13.33
N ALA A 134 4.72 11.08 12.77
CA ALA A 134 5.61 10.08 12.18
C ALA A 134 6.47 10.69 11.07
N GLU A 135 5.88 11.55 10.22
CA GLU A 135 6.60 12.19 9.12
C GLU A 135 7.64 13.22 9.59
N LYS A 136 7.28 14.07 10.57
CA LYS A 136 8.02 15.30 10.83
C LYS A 136 8.83 15.30 12.12
N ARG A 137 8.50 14.46 13.08
CA ARG A 137 9.01 14.55 14.45
C ARG A 137 9.61 13.28 15.01
N ASN A 138 9.13 12.13 14.54
CA ASN A 138 9.59 10.84 15.03
C ASN A 138 10.72 10.29 14.14
N ALA A 139 11.56 9.44 14.72
CA ALA A 139 12.43 8.56 13.96
C ALA A 139 11.67 7.26 13.64
N GLU A 140 11.25 7.12 12.38
CA GLU A 140 10.47 5.97 11.92
C GLU A 140 11.11 5.35 10.66
N ASN A 141 10.68 4.14 10.33
CA ASN A 141 11.03 3.46 9.10
C ASN A 141 9.77 3.00 8.36
N ALA A 142 9.90 2.88 7.04
CA ALA A 142 9.00 2.18 6.16
C ALA A 142 9.81 1.31 5.20
N LEU A 143 9.35 0.09 4.94
CA LEU A 143 9.94 -0.86 4.01
C LEU A 143 8.87 -1.30 3.03
N ALA A 144 9.14 -1.23 1.74
CA ALA A 144 8.27 -1.79 0.72
C ALA A 144 8.96 -2.95 0.00
N VAL A 145 8.22 -4.02 -0.20
CA VAL A 145 8.60 -5.18 -1.00
C VAL A 145 7.70 -5.19 -2.23
N PHE A 146 8.29 -5.08 -3.42
CA PHE A 146 7.58 -5.03 -4.69
C PHE A 146 7.61 -6.38 -5.41
N ASP A 147 6.60 -6.65 -6.23
CA ASP A 147 6.49 -7.83 -7.09
C ASP A 147 6.70 -9.16 -6.34
N ASN A 148 6.26 -9.24 -5.08
CA ASN A 148 6.41 -10.42 -4.24
C ASN A 148 5.05 -10.92 -3.73
N LYS A 149 4.41 -11.76 -4.52
CA LYS A 149 3.10 -12.34 -4.19
C LYS A 149 3.11 -13.18 -2.91
N ALA A 150 4.23 -13.82 -2.57
CA ALA A 150 4.31 -14.65 -1.36
C ALA A 150 4.23 -13.78 -0.10
N VAL A 151 5.01 -12.69 -0.04
CA VAL A 151 4.92 -11.71 1.06
C VAL A 151 3.54 -11.08 1.12
N ALA A 152 3.01 -10.62 -0.03
CA ALA A 152 1.69 -10.01 -0.09
C ALA A 152 0.57 -10.96 0.36
N ALA A 153 0.67 -12.25 0.06
CA ALA A 153 -0.31 -13.25 0.47
C ALA A 153 -0.39 -13.41 2.00
N GLU A 154 0.75 -13.41 2.70
CA GLU A 154 0.79 -13.48 4.17
C GLU A 154 0.15 -12.24 4.82
N TYR A 155 0.48 -11.04 4.31
CA TYR A 155 -0.14 -9.81 4.81
C TYR A 155 -1.63 -9.70 4.46
N ASN A 156 -2.04 -10.17 3.27
CA ASN A 156 -3.45 -10.24 2.91
C ASN A 156 -4.22 -11.22 3.81
N ALA A 157 -3.65 -12.38 4.13
CA ALA A 157 -4.28 -13.34 5.04
C ALA A 157 -4.51 -12.72 6.43
N GLU A 158 -3.53 -11.97 6.95
CA GLU A 158 -3.69 -11.25 8.20
C GLU A 158 -4.72 -10.12 8.08
N PHE A 159 -4.71 -9.35 6.98
CA PHE A 159 -5.70 -8.31 6.75
C PHE A 159 -7.12 -8.89 6.72
N GLU A 160 -7.36 -9.98 5.99
CA GLU A 160 -8.68 -10.63 5.91
C GLU A 160 -9.13 -11.18 7.27
N ARG A 161 -8.21 -11.73 8.06
CA ARG A 161 -8.52 -12.15 9.43
C ARG A 161 -9.02 -10.98 10.27
N LEU A 162 -8.25 -9.88 10.32
CA LEU A 162 -8.61 -8.66 11.04
C LEU A 162 -9.91 -8.05 10.52
N TRP A 163 -10.07 -8.01 9.21
CA TRP A 163 -11.26 -7.48 8.56
C TRP A 163 -12.52 -8.28 8.91
N SER A 164 -12.43 -9.61 8.93
CA SER A 164 -13.56 -10.49 9.26
C SER A 164 -14.03 -10.35 10.71
N GLU A 165 -13.12 -9.99 11.59
CA GLU A 165 -13.37 -9.84 13.04
C GLU A 165 -13.88 -8.46 13.44
N SER A 166 -13.84 -7.48 12.57
CA SER A 166 -14.06 -6.06 12.84
C SER A 166 -15.48 -5.58 12.50
N ALA A 167 -15.82 -4.38 12.93
CA ALA A 167 -17.10 -3.73 12.68
C ALA A 167 -16.98 -2.58 11.66
N PRO A 168 -17.99 -2.35 10.79
CA PRO A 168 -17.94 -1.27 9.83
C PRO A 168 -18.10 0.10 10.51
N VAL A 169 -17.31 1.06 10.06
CA VAL A 169 -17.45 2.47 10.43
C VAL A 169 -18.41 3.14 9.44
N MET A 170 -19.50 3.67 9.96
CA MET A 170 -20.46 4.44 9.16
C MET A 170 -20.03 5.89 9.08
N CYS A 171 -20.29 6.56 7.94
CA CYS A 171 -20.15 8.01 7.86
C CYS A 171 -21.07 8.68 8.90
N GLN A 172 -20.47 9.45 9.79
CA GLN A 172 -21.19 10.30 10.72
C GLN A 172 -20.92 11.74 10.31
N ASP A 173 -21.94 12.45 9.90
CA ASP A 173 -21.89 13.90 9.67
C ASP A 173 -21.53 14.57 11.00
N LYS A 174 -20.41 15.28 11.06
CA LYS A 174 -19.96 16.06 12.22
C LYS A 174 -20.58 17.44 12.19
#